data_daf608376f846b39c4db8981b4144082
#
_entry.id   daf608376f846b39c4db8981b4144082
#
_cell.length_a   1.000
_cell.length_b   1.000
_cell.length_c   1.000
_cell.angle_alpha   90.00
_cell.angle_beta   90.00
_cell.angle_gamma   90.00
#
_symmetry.space_group_name_H-M   'P 1'
#
loop_
_entity.id
_entity.type
_entity.pdbx_description
1 polymer ?
#
loop_
_entity_poly.entity_id
_entity_poly.type
_entity_poly.pdbx_seq_one_letter_code
_entity_poly.pdbx_strand_id
1 'polypeptide(L)'
;KFTNVRVPKSNMILGEGRGFEIAQGRLGPGRIHHCMRAVGLGERALQMMCERSQSRVAFGKPLSQLGGNMDIIANSRIELNMARLLTLQAAHMMDTVGNKVAASEIAQIKVIVPNIVCDVIDRAIQMHGGAGVSQVFPLARFYAGMRTLRLADGPDEVHRRAVARHELGKYPSPS
;
A
#
# COMPACT_ATOMS: atom_id res chain seq x y z
N LYS A 1 9.55 -5.07 -28.05
CA LYS A 1 9.25 -5.92 -29.20
C LYS A 1 10.40 -6.89 -29.40
N PHE A 2 10.10 -8.20 -29.50
CA PHE A 2 11.10 -9.25 -29.77
C PHE A 2 10.93 -9.66 -31.24
N THR A 3 12.01 -9.72 -31.99
CA THR A 3 11.98 -10.09 -33.43
C THR A 3 13.06 -11.15 -33.66
N ASN A 4 12.64 -12.35 -34.06
CA ASN A 4 13.53 -13.51 -34.36
C ASN A 4 14.53 -13.86 -33.25
N VAL A 5 14.17 -13.63 -31.98
CA VAL A 5 15.00 -14.00 -30.83
C VAL A 5 14.90 -15.51 -30.62
N ARG A 6 16.02 -16.21 -30.68
CA ARG A 6 16.12 -17.63 -30.42
C ARG A 6 16.56 -17.87 -28.98
N VAL A 7 15.83 -18.73 -28.28
CA VAL A 7 16.16 -19.15 -26.90
C VAL A 7 16.03 -20.66 -26.79
N PRO A 8 16.75 -21.32 -25.89
CA PRO A 8 16.59 -22.76 -25.63
C PRO A 8 15.15 -23.07 -25.21
N LYS A 9 14.59 -24.19 -25.70
CA LYS A 9 13.24 -24.64 -25.32
C LYS A 9 13.10 -24.86 -23.81
N SER A 10 14.18 -25.22 -23.12
CA SER A 10 14.26 -25.41 -21.68
C SER A 10 14.02 -24.11 -20.89
N ASN A 11 14.09 -22.92 -21.51
CA ASN A 11 13.78 -21.66 -20.87
C ASN A 11 12.27 -21.43 -20.72
N MET A 12 11.43 -22.30 -21.31
CA MET A 12 9.99 -22.22 -21.14
C MET A 12 9.59 -22.60 -19.72
N ILE A 13 8.93 -21.68 -19.01
CA ILE A 13 8.40 -21.89 -17.66
C ILE A 13 6.97 -22.40 -17.78
N LEU A 14 6.63 -23.49 -17.10
CA LEU A 14 5.33 -24.19 -17.08
C LEU A 14 4.85 -24.71 -18.44
N GLY A 15 4.85 -23.91 -19.49
CA GLY A 15 4.37 -24.28 -20.82
C GLY A 15 3.74 -23.13 -21.61
N GLU A 16 3.39 -23.41 -22.85
CA GLU A 16 2.78 -22.42 -23.75
C GLU A 16 1.42 -21.93 -23.22
N GLY A 17 1.13 -20.64 -23.38
CA GLY A 17 -0.13 -20.02 -22.97
C GLY A 17 -0.29 -19.80 -21.45
N ARG A 18 0.66 -20.23 -20.59
CA ARG A 18 0.54 -20.19 -19.14
C ARG A 18 1.18 -18.94 -18.48
N GLY A 19 1.52 -17.92 -19.26
CA GLY A 19 2.16 -16.70 -18.74
C GLY A 19 1.35 -15.96 -17.67
N PHE A 20 0.02 -15.92 -17.78
CA PHE A 20 -0.84 -15.30 -16.78
C PHE A 20 -0.81 -16.05 -15.43
N GLU A 21 -0.80 -17.37 -15.46
CA GLU A 21 -0.68 -18.21 -14.25
C GLU A 21 0.66 -17.96 -13.54
N ILE A 22 1.76 -17.90 -14.31
CA ILE A 22 3.08 -17.54 -13.77
C ILE A 22 3.05 -16.17 -13.11
N ALA A 23 2.45 -15.17 -13.78
CA ALA A 23 2.32 -13.83 -13.23
C ALA A 23 1.53 -13.81 -11.91
N GLN A 24 0.40 -14.51 -11.82
CA GLN A 24 -0.41 -14.57 -10.60
C GLN A 24 0.31 -15.25 -9.43
N GLY A 25 1.05 -16.32 -9.70
CA GLY A 25 1.88 -16.99 -8.67
C GLY A 25 2.95 -16.07 -8.09
N ARG A 26 3.52 -15.18 -8.92
CA ARG A 26 4.54 -14.19 -8.53
C ARG A 26 3.94 -12.98 -7.80
N LEU A 27 2.76 -12.51 -8.24
CA LEU A 27 2.16 -11.26 -7.77
C LEU A 27 1.57 -11.36 -6.35
N GLY A 28 1.13 -12.53 -5.90
CA GLY A 28 0.61 -12.72 -4.53
C GLY A 28 1.62 -12.27 -3.47
N PRO A 29 2.79 -12.94 -3.36
CA PRO A 29 3.87 -12.53 -2.47
C PRO A 29 4.34 -11.09 -2.71
N GLY A 30 4.43 -10.67 -3.98
CA GLY A 30 4.80 -9.31 -4.36
C GLY A 30 3.87 -8.24 -3.78
N ARG A 31 2.58 -8.49 -3.72
CA ARG A 31 1.59 -7.57 -3.14
C ARG A 31 1.79 -7.38 -1.63
N ILE A 32 2.08 -8.45 -0.88
CA ILE A 32 2.40 -8.36 0.55
C ILE A 32 3.67 -7.53 0.75
N HIS A 33 4.72 -7.79 -0.01
CA HIS A 33 5.95 -7.04 0.02
C HIS A 33 5.74 -5.54 -0.29
N HIS A 34 4.93 -5.21 -1.29
CA HIS A 34 4.57 -3.83 -1.61
C HIS A 34 3.86 -3.14 -0.43
N CYS A 35 2.91 -3.82 0.20
CA CYS A 35 2.17 -3.26 1.34
C CYS A 35 3.08 -3.01 2.55
N MET A 36 3.98 -3.94 2.89
CA MET A 36 4.89 -3.73 4.01
C MET A 36 5.91 -2.61 3.73
N ARG A 37 6.41 -2.46 2.51
CA ARG A 37 7.22 -1.29 2.11
C ARG A 37 6.44 0.01 2.21
N ALA A 38 5.15 -0.02 1.84
CA ALA A 38 4.26 1.13 1.98
C ALA A 38 4.13 1.56 3.44
N VAL A 39 3.93 0.61 4.37
CA VAL A 39 3.90 0.89 5.81
C VAL A 39 5.19 1.58 6.25
N GLY A 40 6.36 1.08 5.82
CA GLY A 40 7.65 1.72 6.14
C GLY A 40 7.76 3.15 5.61
N LEU A 41 7.20 3.43 4.43
CA LEU A 41 7.15 4.79 3.88
C LEU A 41 6.22 5.69 4.69
N GLY A 42 5.05 5.18 5.11
CA GLY A 42 4.12 5.87 6.00
C GLY A 42 4.75 6.21 7.36
N GLU A 43 5.52 5.28 7.94
CA GLU A 43 6.29 5.53 9.17
C GLU A 43 7.26 6.69 9.01
N ARG A 44 7.99 6.72 7.90
CA ARG A 44 8.91 7.83 7.63
C ARG A 44 8.17 9.16 7.46
N ALA A 45 7.02 9.17 6.77
CA ALA A 45 6.21 10.37 6.62
C ALA A 45 5.66 10.85 7.97
N LEU A 46 5.18 9.95 8.82
CA LEU A 46 4.72 10.28 10.18
C LEU A 46 5.85 10.83 11.04
N GLN A 47 7.04 10.23 11.00
CA GLN A 47 8.21 10.74 11.71
C GLN A 47 8.51 12.19 11.30
N MET A 48 8.60 12.46 9.99
CA MET A 48 8.83 13.82 9.47
C MET A 48 7.73 14.80 9.89
N MET A 49 6.47 14.36 9.90
CA MET A 49 5.34 15.15 10.36
C MET A 49 5.49 15.52 11.85
N CYS A 50 5.86 14.57 12.71
CA CYS A 50 6.10 14.81 14.13
C CYS A 50 7.27 15.79 14.36
N GLU A 51 8.42 15.54 13.72
CA GLU A 51 9.60 16.41 13.80
C GLU A 51 9.27 17.84 13.36
N ARG A 52 8.52 17.98 12.25
CA ARG A 52 8.08 19.29 11.76
C ARG A 52 7.13 19.99 12.72
N SER A 53 6.16 19.26 13.26
CA SER A 53 5.14 19.81 14.14
C SER A 53 5.72 20.32 15.47
N GLN A 54 6.81 19.75 15.94
CA GLN A 54 7.51 20.17 17.16
C GLN A 54 8.47 21.34 16.90
N SER A 55 9.15 21.35 15.74
CA SER A 55 10.20 22.35 15.47
C SER A 55 9.67 23.64 14.87
N ARG A 56 8.56 23.62 14.12
CA ARG A 56 8.01 24.82 13.49
C ARG A 56 7.08 25.58 14.43
N VAL A 57 7.41 26.82 14.71
CA VAL A 57 6.58 27.76 15.46
C VAL A 57 5.78 28.65 14.50
N ALA A 58 4.48 28.79 14.75
CA ALA A 58 3.60 29.75 14.11
C ALA A 58 2.62 30.29 15.15
N PHE A 59 2.22 31.56 15.06
CA PHE A 59 1.35 32.21 16.03
C PHE A 59 1.80 32.03 17.49
N GLY A 60 3.12 32.03 17.70
CA GLY A 60 3.75 31.94 19.04
C GLY A 60 3.78 30.53 19.66
N LYS A 61 3.36 29.47 18.92
CA LYS A 61 3.31 28.10 19.43
C LYS A 61 3.86 27.10 18.40
N PRO A 62 4.39 25.92 18.83
CA PRO A 62 4.67 24.80 17.93
C PRO A 62 3.40 24.39 17.17
N LEU A 63 3.57 23.93 15.92
CA LEU A 63 2.42 23.46 15.12
C LEU A 63 1.63 22.35 15.82
N SER A 64 2.29 21.49 16.58
CA SER A 64 1.64 20.43 17.37
C SER A 64 0.59 20.93 18.35
N GLN A 65 0.68 22.22 18.76
CA GLN A 65 -0.27 22.85 19.68
C GLN A 65 -1.33 23.71 18.97
N LEU A 66 -1.37 23.69 17.64
CA LEU A 66 -2.30 24.47 16.84
C LEU A 66 -3.36 23.57 16.19
N GLY A 67 -4.63 23.99 16.32
CA GLY A 67 -5.77 23.32 15.70
C GLY A 67 -5.85 21.83 16.05
N GLY A 68 -6.28 20.99 15.10
CA GLY A 68 -6.40 19.54 15.25
C GLY A 68 -5.13 18.74 14.92
N ASN A 69 -3.93 19.34 14.99
CA ASN A 69 -2.70 18.67 14.57
C ASN A 69 -2.34 17.45 15.43
N MET A 70 -2.71 17.44 16.72
CA MET A 70 -2.56 16.25 17.57
C MET A 70 -3.44 15.09 17.08
N ASP A 71 -4.68 15.37 16.69
CA ASP A 71 -5.61 14.37 16.17
C ASP A 71 -5.10 13.78 14.83
N ILE A 72 -4.56 14.64 13.97
CA ILE A 72 -3.93 14.22 12.70
C ILE A 72 -2.79 13.25 12.95
N ILE A 73 -1.92 13.53 13.92
CA ILE A 73 -0.78 12.67 14.30
C ILE A 73 -1.29 11.35 14.90
N ALA A 74 -2.26 11.43 15.82
CA ALA A 74 -2.84 10.26 16.48
C ALA A 74 -3.53 9.32 15.48
N ASN A 75 -4.37 9.85 14.61
CA ASN A 75 -5.07 9.10 13.57
C ASN A 75 -4.08 8.45 12.59
N SER A 76 -3.04 9.18 12.18
CA SER A 76 -2.00 8.63 11.30
C SER A 76 -1.27 7.45 11.95
N ARG A 77 -0.98 7.50 13.27
CA ARG A 77 -0.39 6.38 14.01
C ARG A 77 -1.33 5.18 14.07
N ILE A 78 -2.60 5.41 14.38
CA ILE A 78 -3.62 4.35 14.48
C ILE A 78 -3.77 3.64 13.12
N GLU A 79 -3.94 4.41 12.06
CA GLU A 79 -4.11 3.90 10.70
C GLU A 79 -2.90 3.09 10.22
N LEU A 80 -1.66 3.54 10.51
CA LEU A 80 -0.45 2.79 10.17
C LEU A 80 -0.34 1.46 10.94
N ASN A 81 -0.76 1.45 12.20
CA ASN A 81 -0.80 0.22 12.98
C ASN A 81 -1.83 -0.77 12.41
N MET A 82 -3.02 -0.30 12.03
CA MET A 82 -4.04 -1.11 11.35
C MET A 82 -3.50 -1.69 10.05
N ALA A 83 -2.87 -0.86 9.20
CA ALA A 83 -2.26 -1.29 7.94
C ALA A 83 -1.18 -2.36 8.14
N ARG A 84 -0.33 -2.18 9.16
CA ARG A 84 0.73 -3.15 9.51
C ARG A 84 0.14 -4.48 9.96
N LEU A 85 -0.80 -4.46 10.90
CA LEU A 85 -1.40 -5.67 11.44
C LEU A 85 -2.12 -6.47 10.36
N LEU A 86 -2.89 -5.81 9.49
CA LEU A 86 -3.56 -6.47 8.39
C LEU A 86 -2.56 -7.07 7.39
N THR A 87 -1.44 -6.39 7.13
CA THR A 87 -0.37 -6.91 6.26
C THR A 87 0.31 -8.13 6.87
N LEU A 88 0.57 -8.12 8.17
CA LEU A 88 1.13 -9.27 8.88
C LEU A 88 0.16 -10.45 8.89
N GLN A 89 -1.14 -10.21 9.04
CA GLN A 89 -2.16 -11.25 8.92
C GLN A 89 -2.14 -11.91 7.54
N ALA A 90 -2.10 -11.11 6.47
CA ALA A 90 -2.02 -11.63 5.10
C ALA A 90 -0.74 -12.45 4.86
N ALA A 91 0.39 -12.02 5.43
CA ALA A 91 1.65 -12.75 5.36
C ALA A 91 1.57 -14.09 6.11
N HIS A 92 1.04 -14.08 7.33
CA HIS A 92 0.81 -15.30 8.10
C HIS A 92 -0.11 -16.29 7.39
N MET A 93 -1.21 -15.81 6.82
CA MET A 93 -2.13 -16.64 6.03
C MET A 93 -1.42 -17.25 4.81
N MET A 94 -0.60 -16.47 4.12
CA MET A 94 0.17 -17.00 2.99
C MET A 94 1.17 -18.09 3.42
N ASP A 95 1.83 -17.92 4.56
CA ASP A 95 2.80 -18.90 5.09
C ASP A 95 2.12 -20.20 5.58
N THR A 96 0.91 -20.10 6.11
CA THR A 96 0.21 -21.24 6.74
C THR A 96 -0.68 -22.01 5.77
N VAL A 97 -1.41 -21.30 4.89
CA VAL A 97 -2.41 -21.93 3.99
C VAL A 97 -2.13 -21.69 2.50
N GLY A 98 -1.10 -20.91 2.18
CA GLY A 98 -0.65 -20.67 0.83
C GLY A 98 -1.37 -19.53 0.10
N ASN A 99 -0.73 -19.07 -0.99
CA ASN A 99 -1.13 -17.88 -1.76
C ASN A 99 -2.58 -17.93 -2.29
N LYS A 100 -3.04 -19.12 -2.72
CA LYS A 100 -4.38 -19.27 -3.32
C LYS A 100 -5.48 -19.08 -2.29
N VAL A 101 -5.31 -19.61 -1.08
CA VAL A 101 -6.28 -19.50 0.02
C VAL A 101 -6.24 -18.11 0.63
N ALA A 102 -5.06 -17.51 0.79
CA ALA A 102 -4.87 -16.15 1.31
C ALA A 102 -5.23 -15.02 0.30
N ALA A 103 -5.83 -15.36 -0.85
CA ALA A 103 -6.10 -14.38 -1.92
C ALA A 103 -7.00 -13.21 -1.48
N SER A 104 -7.94 -13.46 -0.57
CA SER A 104 -8.83 -12.41 -0.02
C SER A 104 -8.07 -11.42 0.84
N GLU A 105 -7.25 -11.92 1.77
CA GLU A 105 -6.42 -11.10 2.66
C GLU A 105 -5.41 -10.27 1.87
N ILE A 106 -4.79 -10.88 0.86
CA ILE A 106 -3.87 -10.18 -0.06
C ILE A 106 -4.60 -9.07 -0.83
N ALA A 107 -5.84 -9.30 -1.27
CA ALA A 107 -6.63 -8.28 -1.94
C ALA A 107 -7.02 -7.15 -1.00
N GLN A 108 -7.39 -7.44 0.25
CA GLN A 108 -7.73 -6.43 1.27
C GLN A 108 -6.57 -5.48 1.54
N ILE A 109 -5.37 -6.01 1.81
CA ILE A 109 -4.20 -5.15 2.08
C ILE A 109 -3.82 -4.31 0.87
N LYS A 110 -3.96 -4.85 -0.34
CA LYS A 110 -3.63 -4.16 -1.58
C LYS A 110 -4.55 -2.95 -1.85
N VAL A 111 -5.77 -2.97 -1.32
CA VAL A 111 -6.68 -1.81 -1.34
C VAL A 111 -6.33 -0.85 -0.21
N ILE A 112 -6.35 -1.31 1.04
CA ILE A 112 -6.41 -0.40 2.19
C ILE A 112 -5.05 0.24 2.50
N VAL A 113 -3.95 -0.53 2.41
CA VAL A 113 -2.63 -0.04 2.83
C VAL A 113 -2.13 1.14 1.98
N PRO A 114 -2.15 1.09 0.63
CA PRO A 114 -1.72 2.24 -0.17
C PRO A 114 -2.61 3.47 0.03
N ASN A 115 -3.91 3.29 0.31
CA ASN A 115 -4.83 4.39 0.60
C ASN A 115 -4.44 5.08 1.91
N ILE A 116 -4.34 4.33 3.02
CA ILE A 116 -3.90 4.85 4.32
C ILE A 116 -2.57 5.59 4.20
N VAL A 117 -1.59 5.00 3.51
CA VAL A 117 -0.27 5.61 3.41
C VAL A 117 -0.28 6.88 2.54
N CYS A 118 -1.10 6.95 1.49
CA CYS A 118 -1.33 8.20 0.75
C CYS A 118 -1.87 9.29 1.68
N ASP A 119 -2.86 8.97 2.51
CA ASP A 119 -3.48 9.93 3.43
C ASP A 119 -2.47 10.43 4.49
N VAL A 120 -1.65 9.53 5.05
CA VAL A 120 -0.59 9.90 6.00
C VAL A 120 0.46 10.80 5.34
N ILE A 121 0.86 10.51 4.10
CA ILE A 121 1.82 11.35 3.37
C ILE A 121 1.21 12.72 3.05
N ASP A 122 -0.06 12.78 2.65
CA ASP A 122 -0.78 14.03 2.39
C ASP A 122 -0.82 14.93 3.63
N ARG A 123 -1.17 14.36 4.77
CA ARG A 123 -1.15 15.06 6.07
C ARG A 123 0.26 15.56 6.42
N ALA A 124 1.30 14.77 6.11
CA ALA A 124 2.69 15.20 6.31
C ALA A 124 3.07 16.36 5.38
N ILE A 125 2.64 16.34 4.11
CA ILE A 125 2.79 17.45 3.17
C ILE A 125 2.13 18.71 3.73
N GLN A 126 0.89 18.59 4.18
CA GLN A 126 0.14 19.70 4.76
C GLN A 126 0.88 20.33 5.97
N MET A 127 1.44 19.50 6.85
CA MET A 127 2.22 19.94 8.02
C MET A 127 3.51 20.69 7.63
N HIS A 128 4.08 20.36 6.46
CA HIS A 128 5.29 21.01 5.94
C HIS A 128 4.98 22.28 5.13
N GLY A 129 3.72 22.48 4.73
CA GLY A 129 3.31 23.60 3.88
C GLY A 129 4.00 23.56 2.51
N GLY A 130 4.35 24.72 1.95
CA GLY A 130 5.00 24.82 0.64
C GLY A 130 6.26 23.97 0.48
N ALA A 131 7.02 23.75 1.56
CA ALA A 131 8.20 22.89 1.54
C ALA A 131 7.83 21.39 1.30
N GLY A 132 6.65 20.97 1.72
CA GLY A 132 6.15 19.60 1.56
C GLY A 132 5.84 19.22 0.10
N VAL A 133 5.53 20.19 -0.76
CA VAL A 133 5.27 19.98 -2.20
C VAL A 133 6.51 20.27 -3.07
N SER A 134 7.61 20.69 -2.45
CA SER A 134 8.89 20.97 -3.12
C SER A 134 9.84 19.77 -3.05
N GLN A 135 11.04 19.91 -3.66
CA GLN A 135 12.11 18.91 -3.54
C GLN A 135 12.92 19.02 -2.23
N VAL A 136 12.67 20.02 -1.39
CA VAL A 136 13.36 20.19 -0.09
C VAL A 136 13.09 19.01 0.85
N PHE A 137 11.85 18.51 0.82
CA PHE A 137 11.45 17.28 1.50
C PHE A 137 10.99 16.23 0.49
N PRO A 138 11.18 14.93 0.76
CA PRO A 138 10.84 13.88 -0.20
C PRO A 138 9.33 13.56 -0.27
N LEU A 139 8.47 14.28 0.45
CA LEU A 139 7.06 13.95 0.68
C LEU A 139 6.23 13.91 -0.61
N ALA A 140 6.39 14.90 -1.50
CA ALA A 140 5.68 14.92 -2.78
C ALA A 140 6.05 13.70 -3.65
N ARG A 141 7.34 13.31 -3.67
CA ARG A 141 7.81 12.11 -4.36
C ARG A 141 7.27 10.83 -3.69
N PHE A 142 7.19 10.81 -2.36
CA PHE A 142 6.58 9.70 -1.62
C PHE A 142 5.13 9.53 -2.01
N TYR A 143 4.37 10.62 -2.07
CA TYR A 143 2.96 10.61 -2.48
C TYR A 143 2.78 10.05 -3.89
N ALA A 144 3.51 10.57 -4.87
CA ALA A 144 3.44 10.10 -6.25
C ALA A 144 3.77 8.61 -6.38
N GLY A 145 4.84 8.16 -5.69
CA GLY A 145 5.22 6.75 -5.65
C GLY A 145 4.17 5.86 -5.01
N MET A 146 3.57 6.29 -3.90
CA MET A 146 2.53 5.54 -3.21
C MET A 146 1.21 5.52 -4.01
N ARG A 147 0.86 6.65 -4.63
CA ARG A 147 -0.32 6.74 -5.49
C ARG A 147 -0.25 5.75 -6.67
N THR A 148 0.95 5.51 -7.19
CA THR A 148 1.18 4.49 -8.23
C THR A 148 0.81 3.08 -7.75
N LEU A 149 1.01 2.76 -6.47
CA LEU A 149 0.71 1.43 -5.93
C LEU A 149 -0.79 1.12 -5.91
N ARG A 150 -1.65 2.12 -5.97
CA ARG A 150 -3.11 1.96 -6.12
C ARG A 150 -3.52 1.53 -7.54
N LEU A 151 -2.59 1.55 -8.49
CA LEU A 151 -2.77 1.17 -9.89
C LEU A 151 -2.00 -0.10 -10.24
N ALA A 152 -0.74 -0.19 -9.80
CA ALA A 152 0.16 -1.30 -10.09
C ALA A 152 -0.29 -2.61 -9.42
N ASP A 153 0.03 -3.73 -10.04
CA ASP A 153 -0.29 -5.10 -9.57
C ASP A 153 -1.79 -5.35 -9.37
N GLY A 154 -2.61 -4.65 -10.13
CA GLY A 154 -4.05 -4.59 -10.06
C GLY A 154 -4.55 -3.33 -9.35
N PRO A 155 -5.41 -2.54 -10.00
CA PRO A 155 -6.00 -1.35 -9.40
C PRO A 155 -6.95 -1.69 -8.25
N ASP A 156 -7.24 -0.69 -7.41
CA ASP A 156 -8.12 -0.81 -6.23
C ASP A 156 -9.45 -1.52 -6.56
N GLU A 157 -10.04 -1.22 -7.72
CA GLU A 157 -11.33 -1.76 -8.17
C GLU A 157 -11.27 -3.28 -8.40
N VAL A 158 -10.16 -3.79 -8.95
CA VAL A 158 -9.96 -5.23 -9.18
C VAL A 158 -9.90 -5.97 -7.85
N HIS A 159 -9.17 -5.42 -6.89
CA HIS A 159 -9.04 -6.03 -5.56
C HIS A 159 -10.34 -5.92 -4.75
N ARG A 160 -11.04 -4.78 -4.79
CA ARG A 160 -12.37 -4.64 -4.17
C ARG A 160 -13.36 -5.67 -4.70
N ARG A 161 -13.38 -5.89 -6.02
CA ARG A 161 -14.21 -6.93 -6.64
C ARG A 161 -13.82 -8.33 -6.13
N ALA A 162 -12.52 -8.62 -5.97
CA ALA A 162 -12.06 -9.91 -5.46
C ALA A 162 -12.52 -10.14 -4.02
N VAL A 163 -12.39 -9.15 -3.15
CA VAL A 163 -12.88 -9.20 -1.75
C VAL A 163 -14.39 -9.42 -1.71
N ALA A 164 -15.15 -8.62 -2.46
CA ALA A 164 -16.61 -8.73 -2.50
C ALA A 164 -17.08 -10.10 -2.99
N ARG A 165 -16.44 -10.64 -4.04
CA ARG A 165 -16.77 -11.98 -4.55
C ARG A 165 -16.50 -13.08 -3.52
N HIS A 166 -15.38 -12.97 -2.80
CA HIS A 166 -15.06 -13.92 -1.75
C HIS A 166 -16.10 -13.87 -0.62
N GLU A 167 -16.50 -12.67 -0.21
CA GLU A 167 -17.50 -12.48 0.84
C GLU A 167 -18.87 -13.00 0.39
N LEU A 168 -19.35 -12.59 -0.77
CA LEU A 168 -20.63 -13.04 -1.33
C LEU A 168 -20.70 -14.56 -1.54
N GLY A 169 -19.58 -15.20 -1.87
CA GLY A 169 -19.50 -16.66 -2.04
C GLY A 169 -19.77 -17.47 -0.77
N LYS A 170 -19.81 -16.85 0.40
CA LYS A 170 -20.19 -17.48 1.67
C LYS A 170 -21.70 -17.63 1.83
N TYR A 171 -22.48 -16.99 0.97
CA TYR A 171 -23.94 -16.94 1.04
C TYR A 171 -24.56 -17.58 -0.20
N PRO A 172 -25.68 -18.32 -0.06
CA PRO A 172 -26.36 -18.92 -1.21
C PRO A 172 -26.93 -17.82 -2.13
N SER A 173 -26.77 -18.01 -3.44
CA SER A 173 -27.48 -17.17 -4.42
C SER A 173 -28.94 -17.54 -4.47
N PRO A 174 -29.88 -16.58 -4.68
CA PRO A 174 -31.25 -16.92 -4.98
C PRO A 174 -31.29 -17.81 -6.24
N SER A 175 -32.02 -18.92 -6.15
CA SER A 175 -32.28 -19.82 -7.29
C SER A 175 -33.13 -19.11 -8.34
#